data_3103e1b9e3703dd52db9d94ba15aac8f
#
_entry.id   3103e1b9e3703dd52db9d94ba15aac8f
#
_cell.length_a   1.000
_cell.length_b   1.000
_cell.length_c   1.000
_cell.angle_alpha   90.00
_cell.angle_beta   90.00
_cell.angle_gamma   90.00
#
_symmetry.space_group_name_H-M   'P 1'
#
loop_
_entity.id
_entity.type
_entity.pdbx_description
1 polymer ?
#
loop_
_entity_poly.entity_id
_entity_poly.type
_entity_poly.pdbx_seq_one_letter_code
_entity_poly.pdbx_strand_id
1 'polypeptide(L)'
;MVGMAGVNMTKRVLLVRGGSLGRNTGLGAAHYNLVDMLESRKITGWELAGICEYPLSKTNNPFSRVWNRWVSHPKRVAKRIANLARNNQCDLVHITDQEQAHLVPNNSQLPVVVTIHDLFHLYPEKLAFSTETIDVGEMNPGLIRKRDLNKLRHGINRADYLFCNSRHSLQAAKNNFSSVESICIPMGLDLAKYHPDTNPDVDLALPQSCNLL
;
A
#
# COMPACT_ATOMS: atom_id res chain seq x y z
N MET A 1 -27.89 37.99 3.18
CA MET A 1 -26.83 37.21 2.51
C MET A 1 -27.01 35.74 2.87
N VAL A 2 -27.59 34.96 1.96
CA VAL A 2 -27.79 33.53 2.17
C VAL A 2 -26.45 32.86 1.80
N GLY A 3 -25.77 32.33 2.81
CA GLY A 3 -24.54 31.58 2.60
C GLY A 3 -24.86 30.33 1.76
N MET A 4 -24.28 30.24 0.56
CA MET A 4 -24.25 29.00 -0.21
C MET A 4 -23.46 27.96 0.62
N ALA A 5 -24.18 27.05 1.27
CA ALA A 5 -23.61 25.83 1.79
C ALA A 5 -23.02 25.07 0.59
N GLY A 6 -21.70 25.09 0.46
CA GLY A 6 -21.00 24.35 -0.57
C GLY A 6 -21.41 22.87 -0.44
N VAL A 7 -21.99 22.32 -1.52
CA VAL A 7 -22.27 20.90 -1.62
C VAL A 7 -20.93 20.19 -1.52
N ASN A 8 -20.67 19.60 -0.37
CA ASN A 8 -19.45 18.83 -0.11
C ASN A 8 -19.54 17.56 -0.94
N MET A 9 -19.09 17.61 -2.21
CA MET A 9 -19.15 16.47 -3.13
C MET A 9 -18.26 15.36 -2.56
N THR A 10 -18.85 14.21 -2.31
CA THR A 10 -18.13 13.00 -1.87
C THR A 10 -17.10 12.61 -2.94
N LYS A 11 -15.84 12.48 -2.55
CA LYS A 11 -14.74 12.03 -3.40
C LYS A 11 -14.70 10.51 -3.48
N ARG A 12 -14.22 9.98 -4.59
CA ARG A 12 -14.19 8.54 -4.84
C ARG A 12 -12.76 8.06 -5.08
N VAL A 13 -12.38 6.98 -4.39
CA VAL A 13 -11.06 6.40 -4.48
C VAL A 13 -11.11 5.00 -5.08
N LEU A 14 -10.24 4.74 -6.07
CA LEU A 14 -9.95 3.39 -6.55
C LEU A 14 -8.78 2.82 -5.77
N LEU A 15 -9.01 1.73 -5.03
CA LEU A 15 -7.93 1.00 -4.37
C LEU A 15 -7.32 -0.02 -5.32
N VAL A 16 -5.99 0.02 -5.45
CA VAL A 16 -5.25 -0.83 -6.38
C VAL A 16 -4.18 -1.61 -5.64
N ARG A 17 -4.13 -2.90 -5.92
CA ARG A 17 -3.02 -3.77 -5.52
C ARG A 17 -2.80 -4.88 -6.55
N GLY A 18 -1.80 -5.73 -6.30
CA GLY A 18 -1.49 -6.90 -7.12
C GLY A 18 -2.35 -8.11 -6.77
N GLY A 19 -1.72 -9.23 -6.44
CA GLY A 19 -2.42 -10.41 -5.95
C GLY A 19 -3.09 -10.16 -4.61
N SER A 20 -4.30 -10.71 -4.43
CA SER A 20 -5.00 -10.67 -3.15
C SER A 20 -4.16 -11.34 -2.05
N LEU A 21 -4.07 -10.69 -0.90
CA LEU A 21 -3.44 -11.24 0.30
C LEU A 21 -4.50 -11.69 1.30
N GLY A 22 -4.11 -12.60 2.18
CA GLY A 22 -4.97 -12.95 3.30
C GLY A 22 -5.18 -11.76 4.25
N ARG A 23 -6.39 -11.60 4.77
CA ARG A 23 -6.71 -10.57 5.77
C ARG A 23 -5.84 -10.67 7.05
N ASN A 24 -5.24 -11.83 7.30
CA ASN A 24 -4.37 -12.11 8.46
C ASN A 24 -2.90 -11.77 8.22
N THR A 25 -2.53 -11.25 7.05
CA THR A 25 -1.17 -10.74 6.78
C THR A 25 -1.11 -9.24 7.08
N GLY A 26 0.04 -8.72 7.50
CA GLY A 26 0.16 -7.29 7.84
C GLY A 26 -0.29 -6.36 6.71
N LEU A 27 0.20 -6.57 5.48
CA LEU A 27 -0.20 -5.78 4.31
C LEU A 27 -1.66 -6.05 3.90
N GLY A 28 -2.12 -7.28 4.03
CA GLY A 28 -3.52 -7.63 3.77
C GLY A 28 -4.46 -6.98 4.75
N ALA A 29 -4.15 -7.04 6.05
CA ALA A 29 -4.93 -6.39 7.11
C ALA A 29 -5.03 -4.88 6.87
N ALA A 30 -3.92 -4.21 6.54
CA ALA A 30 -3.90 -2.78 6.23
C ALA A 30 -4.81 -2.43 5.04
N HIS A 31 -4.70 -3.19 3.94
CA HIS A 31 -5.51 -2.96 2.75
C HIS A 31 -7.00 -3.17 3.02
N TYR A 32 -7.38 -4.32 3.58
CA TYR A 32 -8.79 -4.65 3.79
C TYR A 32 -9.43 -3.84 4.93
N ASN A 33 -8.66 -3.37 5.91
CA ASN A 33 -9.15 -2.40 6.88
C ASN A 33 -9.54 -1.09 6.19
N LEU A 34 -8.73 -0.60 5.25
CA LEU A 34 -9.08 0.59 4.47
C LEU A 34 -10.33 0.37 3.60
N VAL A 35 -10.46 -0.81 2.99
CA VAL A 35 -11.69 -1.20 2.25
C VAL A 35 -12.89 -1.14 3.18
N ASP A 36 -12.83 -1.84 4.31
CA ASP A 36 -13.94 -1.94 5.27
C ASP A 36 -14.35 -0.56 5.82
N MET A 37 -13.38 0.34 6.05
CA MET A 37 -13.63 1.72 6.49
C MET A 37 -14.33 2.56 5.41
N LEU A 38 -13.96 2.41 4.14
CA LEU A 38 -14.61 3.10 3.01
C LEU A 38 -16.02 2.56 2.76
N GLU A 39 -16.20 1.24 2.74
CA GLU A 39 -17.50 0.59 2.54
C GLU A 39 -18.47 0.90 3.68
N SER A 40 -17.99 0.94 4.92
CA SER A 40 -18.78 1.32 6.09
C SER A 40 -18.97 2.83 6.27
N ARG A 41 -18.46 3.66 5.33
CA ARG A 41 -18.52 5.14 5.36
C ARG A 41 -17.91 5.76 6.62
N LYS A 42 -16.95 5.10 7.25
CA LYS A 42 -16.20 5.62 8.40
C LYS A 42 -15.21 6.72 8.00
N ILE A 43 -14.86 6.82 6.72
CA ILE A 43 -14.03 7.90 6.19
C ILE A 43 -14.95 8.96 5.58
N THR A 44 -15.16 10.04 6.33
CA THR A 44 -16.04 11.14 5.90
C THR A 44 -15.55 11.80 4.61
N GLY A 45 -16.45 12.02 3.66
CA GLY A 45 -16.16 12.71 2.40
C GLY A 45 -15.51 11.81 1.33
N TRP A 46 -15.31 10.51 1.61
CA TRP A 46 -14.76 9.57 0.65
C TRP A 46 -15.62 8.31 0.51
N GLU A 47 -15.69 7.81 -0.72
CA GLU A 47 -16.36 6.55 -1.08
C GLU A 47 -15.43 5.68 -1.90
N LEU A 48 -15.67 4.37 -1.88
CA LEU A 48 -14.93 3.40 -2.68
C LEU A 48 -15.46 3.39 -4.13
N ALA A 49 -14.64 3.80 -5.11
CA ALA A 49 -14.95 3.64 -6.54
C ALA A 49 -14.78 2.20 -7.02
N GLY A 50 -14.08 1.39 -6.26
CA GLY A 50 -13.85 -0.02 -6.51
C GLY A 50 -12.47 -0.48 -6.08
N ILE A 51 -12.23 -1.80 -6.24
CA ILE A 51 -10.96 -2.44 -5.95
C ILE A 51 -10.44 -3.03 -7.25
N CYS A 52 -9.14 -2.91 -7.48
CA CYS A 52 -8.44 -3.53 -8.60
C CYS A 52 -7.33 -4.44 -8.10
N GLU A 53 -7.65 -5.72 -8.00
CA GLU A 53 -6.71 -6.78 -7.60
C GLU A 53 -6.95 -8.03 -8.47
N TYR A 54 -6.11 -9.04 -8.35
CA TYR A 54 -6.35 -10.35 -8.96
C TYR A 54 -6.21 -11.47 -7.93
N PRO A 55 -7.04 -12.51 -8.01
CA PRO A 55 -6.92 -13.66 -7.12
C PRO A 55 -5.57 -14.35 -7.35
N LEU A 56 -4.90 -14.75 -6.28
CA LEU A 56 -3.72 -15.57 -6.36
C LEU A 56 -4.14 -16.94 -6.95
N SER A 57 -3.80 -17.17 -8.20
CA SER A 57 -4.06 -18.45 -8.84
C SER A 57 -3.29 -19.57 -8.12
N LYS A 58 -3.97 -20.67 -7.84
CA LYS A 58 -3.34 -21.90 -7.33
C LYS A 58 -2.43 -22.56 -8.38
N THR A 59 -2.43 -22.09 -9.62
CA THR A 59 -1.55 -22.59 -10.67
C THR A 59 -0.13 -22.07 -10.44
N ASN A 60 0.76 -22.97 -10.05
CA ASN A 60 2.15 -22.70 -9.73
C ASN A 60 3.04 -22.46 -10.96
N ASN A 61 2.52 -22.03 -12.10
CA ASN A 61 3.33 -21.71 -13.27
C ASN A 61 4.03 -20.35 -13.07
N PRO A 62 5.38 -20.33 -12.90
CA PRO A 62 6.12 -19.09 -12.65
C PRO A 62 6.00 -18.08 -13.82
N PHE A 63 5.90 -18.56 -15.06
CA PHE A 63 5.72 -17.69 -16.22
C PHE A 63 4.39 -16.95 -16.21
N SER A 64 3.30 -17.63 -15.85
CA SER A 64 1.99 -16.99 -15.76
C SER A 64 1.94 -15.95 -14.63
N ARG A 65 2.66 -16.19 -13.53
CA ARG A 65 2.78 -15.22 -12.41
C ARG A 65 3.53 -13.96 -12.85
N VAL A 66 4.67 -14.12 -13.52
CA VAL A 66 5.46 -12.99 -14.06
C VAL A 66 4.67 -12.23 -15.13
N TRP A 67 4.00 -12.94 -16.05
CA TRP A 67 3.15 -12.33 -17.07
C TRP A 67 1.99 -11.52 -16.45
N ASN A 68 1.30 -12.09 -15.45
CA ASN A 68 0.25 -11.39 -14.74
C ASN A 68 0.77 -10.13 -14.06
N ARG A 69 1.87 -10.24 -13.30
CA ARG A 69 2.45 -9.14 -12.55
C ARG A 69 2.94 -8.01 -13.47
N TRP A 70 3.61 -8.34 -14.58
CA TRP A 70 4.31 -7.33 -15.37
C TRP A 70 3.56 -6.85 -16.61
N VAL A 71 2.55 -7.58 -17.06
CA VAL A 71 1.87 -7.29 -18.34
C VAL A 71 0.36 -7.22 -18.19
N SER A 72 -0.27 -8.31 -17.79
CA SER A 72 -1.74 -8.41 -17.83
C SER A 72 -2.40 -7.49 -16.81
N HIS A 73 -1.97 -7.54 -15.56
CA HIS A 73 -2.55 -6.73 -14.50
C HIS A 73 -2.28 -5.23 -14.65
N PRO A 74 -1.05 -4.76 -14.94
CA PRO A 74 -0.83 -3.34 -15.22
C PRO A 74 -1.71 -2.77 -16.35
N LYS A 75 -1.91 -3.54 -17.43
CA LYS A 75 -2.81 -3.14 -18.52
C LYS A 75 -4.27 -3.03 -18.05
N ARG A 76 -4.74 -3.98 -17.23
CA ARG A 76 -6.10 -3.93 -16.65
C ARG A 76 -6.28 -2.73 -15.73
N VAL A 77 -5.32 -2.47 -14.87
CA VAL A 77 -5.31 -1.30 -13.96
C VAL A 77 -5.36 -0.01 -14.77
N ALA A 78 -4.47 0.18 -15.73
CA ALA A 78 -4.45 1.38 -16.57
C ALA A 78 -5.78 1.58 -17.34
N LYS A 79 -6.35 0.51 -17.90
CA LYS A 79 -7.65 0.56 -18.56
C LYS A 79 -8.78 0.93 -17.60
N ARG A 80 -8.77 0.38 -16.37
CA ARG A 80 -9.78 0.70 -15.34
C ARG A 80 -9.69 2.16 -14.92
N ILE A 81 -8.49 2.67 -14.67
CA ILE A 81 -8.26 4.08 -14.33
C ILE A 81 -8.76 5.00 -15.44
N ALA A 82 -8.38 4.75 -16.70
CA ALA A 82 -8.80 5.55 -17.82
C ALA A 82 -10.33 5.53 -18.03
N ASN A 83 -11.00 4.41 -17.78
CA ASN A 83 -12.46 4.33 -17.87
C ASN A 83 -13.14 5.14 -16.76
N LEU A 84 -12.67 5.02 -15.52
CA LEU A 84 -13.22 5.76 -14.38
C LEU A 84 -12.99 7.27 -14.52
N ALA A 85 -11.82 7.69 -15.02
CA ALA A 85 -11.51 9.08 -15.29
C ALA A 85 -12.46 9.68 -16.35
N ARG A 86 -12.61 8.99 -17.49
CA ARG A 86 -13.50 9.46 -18.58
C ARG A 86 -14.96 9.62 -18.16
N ASN A 87 -15.42 8.79 -17.23
CA ASN A 87 -16.80 8.82 -16.74
C ASN A 87 -16.96 9.68 -15.48
N ASN A 88 -15.91 10.38 -15.03
CA ASN A 88 -15.92 11.13 -13.77
C ASN A 88 -16.37 10.28 -12.57
N GLN A 89 -15.96 9.01 -12.51
CA GLN A 89 -16.37 8.05 -11.49
C GLN A 89 -15.29 7.78 -10.42
N CYS A 90 -14.17 8.50 -10.47
CA CYS A 90 -13.08 8.38 -9.52
C CYS A 90 -12.31 9.70 -9.44
N ASP A 91 -11.86 10.06 -8.26
CA ASP A 91 -11.10 11.29 -7.99
C ASP A 91 -9.65 11.00 -7.61
N LEU A 92 -9.36 9.78 -7.14
CA LEU A 92 -8.04 9.38 -6.66
C LEU A 92 -7.79 7.89 -6.92
N VAL A 93 -6.59 7.56 -7.33
CA VAL A 93 -6.09 6.17 -7.36
C VAL A 93 -5.14 5.97 -6.19
N HIS A 94 -5.38 4.96 -5.38
CA HIS A 94 -4.52 4.64 -4.24
C HIS A 94 -3.94 3.23 -4.39
N ILE A 95 -2.63 3.14 -4.63
CA ILE A 95 -1.88 1.90 -4.61
C ILE A 95 -1.45 1.65 -3.17
N THR A 96 -2.04 0.65 -2.53
CA THR A 96 -1.98 0.46 -1.08
C THR A 96 -0.71 -0.22 -0.57
N ASP A 97 0.28 -0.45 -1.46
CA ASP A 97 1.51 -1.17 -1.15
C ASP A 97 2.61 -0.79 -2.14
N GLN A 98 3.80 -0.38 -1.66
CA GLN A 98 4.94 -0.03 -2.48
C GLN A 98 5.42 -1.18 -3.39
N GLU A 99 5.25 -2.43 -2.98
CA GLU A 99 5.56 -3.62 -3.81
C GLU A 99 4.68 -3.70 -5.07
N GLN A 100 3.66 -2.86 -5.16
CA GLN A 100 2.76 -2.75 -6.30
C GLN A 100 2.92 -1.44 -7.07
N ALA A 101 3.93 -0.63 -6.75
CA ALA A 101 4.15 0.66 -7.41
C ALA A 101 4.34 0.57 -8.94
N HIS A 102 4.75 -0.60 -9.46
CA HIS A 102 4.79 -0.85 -10.91
C HIS A 102 3.42 -0.71 -11.61
N LEU A 103 2.32 -0.66 -10.83
CA LEU A 103 0.96 -0.45 -11.32
C LEU A 103 0.62 1.03 -11.56
N VAL A 104 1.47 1.98 -11.12
CA VAL A 104 1.31 3.40 -11.45
C VAL A 104 1.41 3.57 -12.96
N PRO A 105 0.36 4.06 -13.66
CA PRO A 105 0.40 4.24 -15.10
C PRO A 105 1.46 5.26 -15.53
N ASN A 106 1.95 5.16 -16.77
CA ASN A 106 2.88 6.16 -17.30
C ASN A 106 2.21 7.54 -17.44
N ASN A 107 0.93 7.55 -17.82
CA ASN A 107 0.14 8.77 -17.95
C ASN A 107 -1.20 8.52 -17.26
N SER A 108 -1.34 8.96 -16.02
CA SER A 108 -2.60 8.93 -15.31
C SER A 108 -3.36 10.24 -15.51
N GLN A 109 -4.67 10.13 -15.77
CA GLN A 109 -5.57 11.29 -15.79
C GLN A 109 -6.11 11.62 -14.38
N LEU A 110 -5.85 10.76 -13.42
CA LEU A 110 -6.23 10.90 -12.02
C LEU A 110 -4.96 10.97 -11.17
N PRO A 111 -4.96 11.72 -10.09
CA PRO A 111 -3.86 11.68 -9.13
C PRO A 111 -3.68 10.26 -8.57
N VAL A 112 -2.43 9.86 -8.42
CA VAL A 112 -2.04 8.53 -7.93
C VAL A 112 -1.23 8.67 -6.67
N VAL A 113 -1.67 7.99 -5.64
CA VAL A 113 -0.97 7.87 -4.35
C VAL A 113 -0.44 6.45 -4.19
N VAL A 114 0.75 6.32 -3.60
CA VAL A 114 1.33 5.02 -3.21
C VAL A 114 1.59 5.01 -1.71
N THR A 115 1.10 3.98 -1.01
CA THR A 115 1.49 3.76 0.39
C THR A 115 2.86 3.10 0.47
N ILE A 116 3.73 3.69 1.28
CA ILE A 116 5.05 3.18 1.62
C ILE A 116 5.01 2.63 3.04
N HIS A 117 5.05 1.32 3.18
CA HIS A 117 5.17 0.65 4.47
C HIS A 117 6.61 0.63 4.93
N ASP A 118 7.51 0.23 4.02
CA ASP A 118 8.96 0.31 4.18
C ASP A 118 9.63 0.36 2.80
N LEU A 119 10.94 0.58 2.77
CA LEU A 119 11.72 0.59 1.53
C LEU A 119 12.92 -0.38 1.58
N PHE A 120 12.98 -1.27 2.56
CA PHE A 120 14.13 -2.17 2.76
C PHE A 120 14.41 -3.09 1.58
N HIS A 121 13.39 -3.49 0.83
CA HIS A 121 13.56 -4.28 -0.38
C HIS A 121 14.18 -3.50 -1.55
N LEU A 122 13.99 -2.16 -1.59
CA LEU A 122 14.60 -1.27 -2.58
C LEU A 122 15.95 -0.71 -2.13
N TYR A 123 16.05 -0.43 -0.84
CA TYR A 123 17.19 0.19 -0.17
C TYR A 123 17.48 -0.57 1.12
N PRO A 124 18.17 -1.72 1.02
CA PRO A 124 18.54 -2.51 2.20
C PRO A 124 19.42 -1.71 3.15
N GLU A 125 19.21 -1.89 4.42
CA GLU A 125 19.94 -1.18 5.49
C GLU A 125 20.65 -2.15 6.42
N LYS A 126 21.72 -1.65 7.05
CA LYS A 126 22.37 -2.35 8.15
C LYS A 126 21.98 -1.66 9.44
N LEU A 127 21.26 -2.37 10.29
CA LEU A 127 20.84 -1.86 11.58
C LEU A 127 21.79 -2.40 12.67
N ALA A 128 22.32 -1.49 13.48
CA ALA A 128 23.08 -1.85 14.67
C ALA A 128 22.08 -2.26 15.77
N PHE A 129 22.21 -3.47 16.26
CA PHE A 129 21.42 -3.98 17.37
C PHE A 129 22.36 -4.48 18.47
N SER A 130 22.50 -3.69 19.53
CA SER A 130 23.49 -3.95 20.60
C SER A 130 24.92 -4.03 20.04
N THR A 131 25.56 -5.20 20.09
CA THR A 131 26.91 -5.45 19.58
C THR A 131 26.92 -6.04 18.16
N GLU A 132 25.78 -6.34 17.59
CA GLU A 132 25.65 -7.00 16.29
C GLU A 132 25.07 -6.05 15.24
N THR A 133 25.37 -6.33 13.98
CA THR A 133 24.78 -5.63 12.84
C THR A 133 23.86 -6.60 12.11
N ILE A 134 22.62 -6.22 11.93
CA ILE A 134 21.59 -7.03 11.24
C ILE A 134 21.34 -6.42 9.86
N ASP A 135 21.45 -7.22 8.82
CA ASP A 135 21.06 -6.83 7.48
C ASP A 135 19.52 -6.89 7.36
N VAL A 136 18.89 -5.77 7.03
CA VAL A 136 17.45 -5.67 6.83
C VAL A 136 17.17 -5.36 5.37
N GLY A 137 16.34 -6.22 4.75
CA GLY A 137 15.97 -6.07 3.35
C GLY A 137 16.67 -7.06 2.41
N GLU A 138 16.56 -6.81 1.12
CA GLU A 138 17.01 -7.74 0.06
C GLU A 138 18.40 -7.37 -0.45
N MET A 139 19.45 -7.82 0.22
CA MET A 139 20.84 -7.43 -0.07
C MET A 139 21.34 -7.90 -1.45
N ASN A 140 20.94 -9.10 -1.88
CA ASN A 140 21.45 -9.73 -3.12
C ASN A 140 20.31 -10.23 -4.02
N PRO A 141 19.47 -9.36 -4.60
CA PRO A 141 18.38 -9.78 -5.47
C PRO A 141 18.89 -10.42 -6.76
N GLY A 142 18.28 -11.52 -7.18
CA GLY A 142 18.53 -12.14 -8.48
C GLY A 142 18.09 -11.25 -9.66
N LEU A 143 18.48 -11.58 -10.89
CA LEU A 143 18.26 -10.74 -12.08
C LEU A 143 16.79 -10.37 -12.32
N ILE A 144 15.87 -11.34 -12.15
CA ILE A 144 14.43 -11.09 -12.29
C ILE A 144 13.94 -10.11 -11.23
N ARG A 145 14.39 -10.29 -9.99
CA ARG A 145 14.02 -9.41 -8.89
C ARG A 145 14.63 -8.00 -9.06
N LYS A 146 15.87 -7.88 -9.51
CA LYS A 146 16.46 -6.57 -9.86
C LYS A 146 15.62 -5.81 -10.88
N ARG A 147 15.12 -6.51 -11.91
CA ARG A 147 14.24 -5.91 -12.91
C ARG A 147 12.89 -5.49 -12.30
N ASP A 148 12.34 -6.29 -11.40
CA ASP A 148 11.12 -5.97 -10.68
C ASP A 148 11.33 -4.72 -9.80
N LEU A 149 12.38 -4.70 -8.98
CA LEU A 149 12.74 -3.56 -8.14
C LEU A 149 12.91 -2.25 -8.95
N ASN A 150 13.51 -2.32 -10.13
CA ASN A 150 13.61 -1.16 -11.01
C ASN A 150 12.22 -0.67 -11.47
N LYS A 151 11.30 -1.58 -11.79
CA LYS A 151 9.91 -1.21 -12.12
C LYS A 151 9.20 -0.54 -10.93
N LEU A 152 9.45 -1.00 -9.71
CA LEU A 152 8.91 -0.39 -8.48
C LEU A 152 9.45 1.03 -8.31
N ARG A 153 10.78 1.24 -8.42
CA ARG A 153 11.39 2.58 -8.36
C ARG A 153 10.79 3.53 -9.39
N HIS A 154 10.67 3.09 -10.64
CA HIS A 154 10.04 3.89 -11.69
C HIS A 154 8.55 4.17 -11.39
N GLY A 155 7.85 3.22 -10.80
CA GLY A 155 6.46 3.40 -10.39
C GLY A 155 6.32 4.44 -9.28
N ILE A 156 7.13 4.34 -8.23
CA ILE A 156 7.14 5.30 -7.13
C ILE A 156 7.44 6.72 -7.64
N ASN A 157 8.43 6.88 -8.52
CA ASN A 157 8.77 8.19 -9.12
C ASN A 157 7.65 8.78 -10.01
N ARG A 158 6.67 8.00 -10.43
CA ARG A 158 5.52 8.48 -11.19
C ARG A 158 4.29 8.76 -10.35
N ALA A 159 4.31 8.43 -9.07
CA ALA A 159 3.24 8.77 -8.16
C ALA A 159 3.19 10.29 -7.94
N ASP A 160 2.00 10.82 -7.71
CA ASP A 160 1.82 12.23 -7.33
C ASP A 160 2.16 12.45 -5.85
N TYR A 161 1.83 11.45 -4.99
CA TYR A 161 2.06 11.50 -3.54
C TYR A 161 2.48 10.14 -2.99
N LEU A 162 3.29 10.17 -1.92
CA LEU A 162 3.65 8.99 -1.13
C LEU A 162 3.07 9.12 0.29
N PHE A 163 2.27 8.15 0.69
CA PHE A 163 1.78 8.03 2.06
C PHE A 163 2.68 7.08 2.85
N CYS A 164 3.45 7.60 3.76
CA CYS A 164 4.39 6.83 4.58
C CYS A 164 3.75 6.53 5.93
N ASN A 165 3.73 5.27 6.34
CA ASN A 165 3.10 4.84 7.59
C ASN A 165 3.91 5.19 8.85
N SER A 166 5.16 5.62 8.70
CA SER A 166 6.04 5.98 9.80
C SER A 166 6.98 7.12 9.43
N ARG A 167 7.58 7.78 10.44
CA ARG A 167 8.62 8.79 10.22
C ARG A 167 9.86 8.21 9.55
N HIS A 168 10.22 6.95 9.86
CA HIS A 168 11.33 6.25 9.21
C HIS A 168 11.06 6.10 7.71
N SER A 169 9.89 5.55 7.33
CA SER A 169 9.50 5.41 5.93
C SER A 169 9.42 6.76 5.20
N LEU A 170 8.94 7.82 5.88
CA LEU A 170 8.95 9.17 5.32
C LEU A 170 10.37 9.67 5.03
N GLN A 171 11.30 9.48 5.97
CA GLN A 171 12.69 9.92 5.76
C GLN A 171 13.34 9.13 4.62
N ALA A 172 13.14 7.82 4.57
CA ALA A 172 13.63 6.98 3.48
C ALA A 172 13.02 7.39 2.13
N ALA A 173 11.72 7.73 2.07
CA ALA A 173 11.07 8.22 0.87
C ALA A 173 11.65 9.55 0.41
N LYS A 174 11.83 10.53 1.31
CA LYS A 174 12.44 11.83 0.99
C LYS A 174 13.87 11.71 0.48
N ASN A 175 14.66 10.81 1.04
CA ASN A 175 16.04 10.59 0.64
C ASN A 175 16.15 9.97 -0.76
N ASN A 176 15.22 9.08 -1.13
CA ASN A 176 15.33 8.27 -2.34
C ASN A 176 14.39 8.71 -3.48
N PHE A 177 13.32 9.44 -3.16
CA PHE A 177 12.26 9.88 -4.07
C PHE A 177 11.92 11.35 -3.86
N SER A 178 12.95 12.21 -3.78
CA SER A 178 12.83 13.64 -3.45
C SER A 178 11.96 14.45 -4.43
N SER A 179 11.72 13.93 -5.64
CA SER A 179 10.84 14.55 -6.64
C SER A 179 9.35 14.29 -6.40
N VAL A 180 9.01 13.38 -5.47
CA VAL A 180 7.62 13.01 -5.15
C VAL A 180 7.26 13.54 -3.78
N GLU A 181 6.15 14.26 -3.69
CA GLU A 181 5.67 14.76 -2.40
C GLU A 181 5.32 13.60 -1.46
N SER A 182 5.82 13.67 -0.22
CA SER A 182 5.69 12.58 0.75
C SER A 182 5.16 13.10 2.07
N ILE A 183 4.19 12.40 2.65
CA ILE A 183 3.59 12.74 3.93
C ILE A 183 3.54 11.51 4.84
N CYS A 184 3.73 11.73 6.16
CA CYS A 184 3.57 10.67 7.15
C CYS A 184 2.12 10.57 7.59
N ILE A 185 1.50 9.43 7.34
CA ILE A 185 0.14 9.08 7.77
C ILE A 185 0.23 7.78 8.56
N PRO A 186 0.33 7.85 9.89
CA PRO A 186 0.39 6.65 10.73
C PRO A 186 -0.84 5.78 10.51
N MET A 187 -0.65 4.47 10.52
CA MET A 187 -1.76 3.54 10.43
C MET A 187 -2.62 3.63 11.69
N GLY A 188 -3.94 3.75 11.49
CA GLY A 188 -4.88 3.71 12.59
C GLY A 188 -4.97 2.31 13.21
N LEU A 189 -5.24 2.27 14.51
CA LEU A 189 -5.54 1.06 15.26
C LEU A 189 -7.02 1.05 15.62
N ASP A 190 -7.69 -0.08 15.39
CA ASP A 190 -9.06 -0.27 15.89
C ASP A 190 -9.01 -0.57 17.39
N LEU A 191 -9.16 0.48 18.19
CA LEU A 191 -9.11 0.39 19.64
C LEU A 191 -10.22 -0.51 20.22
N ALA A 192 -11.39 -0.59 19.57
CA ALA A 192 -12.46 -1.46 20.02
C ALA A 192 -12.08 -2.95 19.88
N LYS A 193 -11.37 -3.29 18.80
CA LYS A 193 -10.90 -4.65 18.53
C LYS A 193 -9.73 -5.06 19.42
N TYR A 194 -8.85 -4.11 19.76
CA TYR A 194 -7.61 -4.38 20.50
C TYR A 194 -7.65 -3.85 21.94
N HIS A 195 -8.83 -3.51 22.47
CA HIS A 195 -8.97 -3.11 23.86
C HIS A 195 -8.74 -4.32 24.77
N PRO A 196 -8.00 -4.18 25.88
CA PRO A 196 -7.76 -5.29 26.81
C PRO A 196 -9.03 -5.98 27.33
N ASP A 197 -10.08 -5.18 27.57
CA ASP A 197 -11.36 -5.70 28.08
C ASP A 197 -12.18 -6.48 27.05
N THR A 198 -11.86 -6.36 25.74
CA THR A 198 -12.57 -7.11 24.68
C THR A 198 -11.97 -8.49 24.41
N ASN A 199 -10.76 -8.74 24.91
CA ASN A 199 -10.07 -10.03 24.78
C ASN A 199 -9.41 -10.40 26.13
N PRO A 200 -10.19 -10.62 27.22
CA PRO A 200 -9.62 -10.88 28.54
C PRO A 200 -8.89 -12.23 28.65
N ASP A 201 -9.13 -13.16 27.73
CA ASP A 201 -8.68 -14.56 27.82
C ASP A 201 -7.70 -14.99 26.72
N VAL A 202 -6.91 -14.08 26.17
CA VAL A 202 -5.76 -14.52 25.41
C VAL A 202 -4.69 -14.93 26.42
N ASP A 203 -4.75 -16.17 26.86
CA ASP A 203 -3.63 -16.82 27.55
C ASP A 203 -2.45 -16.89 26.56
N LEU A 204 -1.67 -15.80 26.55
CA LEU A 204 -0.38 -15.79 25.87
C LEU A 204 0.50 -16.70 26.73
N ALA A 205 0.50 -18.01 26.43
CA ALA A 205 1.51 -18.95 26.92
C ALA A 205 2.87 -18.51 26.38
N LEU A 206 3.37 -17.36 26.85
CA LEU A 206 4.69 -16.89 26.54
C LEU A 206 5.68 -17.83 27.24
N PRO A 207 6.70 -18.32 26.52
CA PRO A 207 7.78 -19.04 27.17
C PRO A 207 8.32 -18.22 28.34
N GLN A 208 8.55 -18.84 29.48
CA GLN A 208 9.08 -18.17 30.70
C GLN A 208 10.41 -17.41 30.46
N SER A 209 11.04 -17.60 29.32
CA SER A 209 12.25 -16.92 28.88
C SER A 209 12.02 -15.67 27.97
N CYS A 210 10.79 -15.30 27.67
CA CYS A 210 10.50 -14.07 26.93
C CYS A 210 10.55 -12.87 27.88
N ASN A 211 11.71 -12.22 27.95
CA ASN A 211 11.81 -10.87 28.49
C ASN A 211 11.28 -9.90 27.42
N LEU A 212 10.06 -9.42 27.60
CA LEU A 212 9.57 -8.27 26.87
C LEU A 212 10.33 -7.05 27.38
N LEU A 213 11.22 -6.52 26.57
CA LEU A 213 11.88 -5.22 26.78
C LEU A 213 10.92 -4.09 26.40
#